data_7e31673501a29acd82f81ea5909dafe7
#
_entry.id   7e31673501a29acd82f81ea5909dafe7
#
_cell.length_a   1.000
_cell.length_b   1.000
_cell.length_c   1.000
_cell.angle_alpha   90.00
_cell.angle_beta   90.00
_cell.angle_gamma   90.00
#
_symmetry.space_group_name_H-M   'P 1'
#
loop_
_entity.id
_entity.type
_entity.pdbx_description
1 polymer ?
#
loop_
_entity_poly.entity_id
_entity_poly.type
_entity_poly.pdbx_seq_one_letter_code
_entity_poly.pdbx_strand_id
1 'polypeptide(L)'
;MLEVYLGNNTNTNQDLLTILTNYGVTYRCTKACDVNREILLSLFAKTTDCFELLSPRFLRFKRQYTISLNEMIQLILQKPDQNLRLPLIVCQNHVYPAIGRDEVRTFLPRQVKEELFQASLMKQVTG
;
A
#
# COMPACT_ATOMS: atom_id res chain seq x y z
N MET A 1 6.09 6.09 -12.43
CA MET A 1 5.22 6.78 -11.45
C MET A 1 4.59 5.78 -10.51
N LEU A 2 4.64 6.04 -9.23
CA LEU A 2 3.96 5.20 -8.24
C LEU A 2 2.47 5.55 -8.17
N GLU A 3 1.64 4.54 -7.93
CA GLU A 3 0.23 4.74 -7.55
C GLU A 3 0.10 4.40 -6.07
N VAL A 4 -0.42 5.35 -5.29
CA VAL A 4 -0.56 5.20 -3.84
C VAL A 4 -2.04 5.22 -3.48
N TYR A 5 -2.51 4.15 -2.84
CA TYR A 5 -3.88 4.04 -2.35
C TYR A 5 -3.85 4.28 -0.84
N LEU A 6 -4.47 5.39 -0.41
CA LEU A 6 -4.38 5.84 0.98
C LEU A 6 -5.41 5.15 1.88
N GLY A 7 -5.02 4.91 3.13
CA GLY A 7 -5.90 4.37 4.15
C GLY A 7 -6.55 5.46 5.00
N ASN A 8 -7.12 5.05 6.14
CA ASN A 8 -7.80 5.95 7.07
C ASN A 8 -6.85 6.65 8.05
N ASN A 9 -5.64 6.11 8.25
CA ASN A 9 -4.69 6.71 9.17
C ASN A 9 -4.00 7.90 8.51
N THR A 10 -4.47 9.11 8.83
CA THR A 10 -3.97 10.35 8.26
C THR A 10 -2.48 10.55 8.54
N ASN A 11 -2.01 10.19 9.73
CA ASN A 11 -0.59 10.33 10.09
C ASN A 11 0.29 9.42 9.23
N THR A 12 -0.10 8.17 9.05
CA THR A 12 0.63 7.23 8.19
C THR A 12 0.64 7.72 6.75
N ASN A 13 -0.49 8.20 6.24
CA ASN A 13 -0.60 8.73 4.89
C ASN A 13 0.35 9.92 4.70
N GLN A 14 0.37 10.86 5.63
CA GLN A 14 1.23 12.04 5.55
C GLN A 14 2.71 11.68 5.61
N ASP A 15 3.10 10.76 6.49
CA ASP A 15 4.49 10.30 6.61
C ASP A 15 4.95 9.69 5.29
N LEU A 16 4.13 8.83 4.71
CA LEU A 16 4.41 8.16 3.45
C LEU A 16 4.61 9.17 2.31
N LEU A 17 3.66 10.08 2.14
CA LEU A 17 3.68 11.05 1.06
C LEU A 17 4.82 12.08 1.25
N THR A 18 5.09 12.46 2.48
CA THR A 18 6.20 13.37 2.80
C THR A 18 7.54 12.77 2.41
N ILE A 19 7.76 11.49 2.73
CA ILE A 19 8.99 10.81 2.36
C ILE A 19 9.15 10.75 0.84
N LEU A 20 8.10 10.35 0.13
CA LEU A 20 8.14 10.28 -1.34
C LEU A 20 8.42 11.65 -1.97
N THR A 21 7.76 12.69 -1.46
CA THR A 21 7.93 14.06 -1.96
C THR A 21 9.34 14.59 -1.68
N ASN A 22 9.86 14.39 -0.48
CA ASN A 22 11.17 14.89 -0.08
C ASN A 22 12.30 14.29 -0.91
N TYR A 23 12.14 13.07 -1.38
CA TYR A 23 13.15 12.40 -2.19
C TYR A 23 12.86 12.41 -3.69
N GLY A 24 11.91 13.24 -4.12
CA GLY A 24 11.65 13.48 -5.53
C GLY A 24 10.98 12.33 -6.27
N VAL A 25 10.31 11.42 -5.55
CA VAL A 25 9.58 10.32 -6.18
C VAL A 25 8.24 10.81 -6.68
N THR A 26 7.96 10.61 -7.97
CA THR A 26 6.68 10.98 -8.56
C THR A 26 5.62 9.95 -8.21
N TYR A 27 4.46 10.39 -7.73
CA TYR A 27 3.36 9.50 -7.35
C TYR A 27 2.01 10.11 -7.67
N ARG A 28 0.99 9.26 -7.73
CA ARG A 28 -0.41 9.65 -7.82
C ARG A 28 -1.18 8.96 -6.68
N CYS A 29 -2.05 9.73 -6.01
CA CYS A 29 -2.81 9.24 -4.86
C CYS A 29 -4.25 8.93 -5.24
N THR A 30 -4.78 7.85 -4.68
CA THR A 30 -6.20 7.51 -4.75
C THR A 30 -6.69 7.25 -3.34
N LYS A 31 -7.81 7.86 -2.97
CA LYS A 31 -8.45 7.62 -1.67
C LYS A 31 -9.18 6.29 -1.69
N ALA A 32 -9.33 5.67 -0.51
CA ALA A 32 -10.05 4.40 -0.39
C ALA A 32 -11.47 4.49 -0.96
N CYS A 33 -12.17 5.59 -0.72
CA CYS A 33 -13.54 5.78 -1.20
C CYS A 33 -13.65 5.88 -2.72
N ASP A 34 -12.55 6.13 -3.43
CA ASP A 34 -12.52 6.23 -4.88
C ASP A 34 -12.20 4.89 -5.56
N VAL A 35 -11.91 3.86 -4.79
CA VAL A 35 -11.68 2.51 -5.33
C VAL A 35 -13.00 1.93 -5.83
N ASN A 36 -13.03 1.56 -7.10
CA ASN A 36 -14.20 0.95 -7.73
C ASN A 36 -13.86 -0.48 -8.19
N ARG A 37 -14.85 -1.14 -8.82
CA ARG A 37 -14.68 -2.51 -9.32
C ARG A 37 -13.52 -2.64 -10.30
N GLU A 38 -13.39 -1.71 -11.24
CA GLU A 38 -12.33 -1.74 -12.25
C GLU A 38 -10.95 -1.63 -11.61
N ILE A 39 -10.79 -0.70 -10.68
CA ILE A 39 -9.55 -0.51 -9.95
C ILE A 39 -9.21 -1.77 -9.15
N LEU A 40 -10.18 -2.32 -8.43
CA LEU A 40 -9.99 -3.51 -7.62
C LEU A 40 -9.57 -4.71 -8.47
N LEU A 41 -10.23 -4.94 -9.60
CA LEU A 41 -9.87 -6.02 -10.53
C LEU A 41 -8.47 -5.81 -11.11
N SER A 42 -8.11 -4.58 -11.42
CA SER A 42 -6.76 -4.24 -11.88
C SER A 42 -5.70 -4.57 -10.82
N LEU A 43 -5.98 -4.26 -9.56
CA LEU A 43 -5.07 -4.61 -8.44
C LEU A 43 -4.93 -6.12 -8.30
N PHE A 44 -6.03 -6.86 -8.36
CA PHE A 44 -6.00 -8.32 -8.27
C PHE A 44 -5.22 -8.95 -9.41
N ALA A 45 -5.29 -8.38 -10.60
CA ALA A 45 -4.56 -8.87 -11.76
C ALA A 45 -3.03 -8.70 -11.65
N LYS A 46 -2.58 -7.80 -10.78
CA LYS A 46 -1.16 -7.49 -10.58
C LYS A 46 -0.52 -8.31 -9.46
N THR A 47 -1.27 -9.17 -8.80
CA THR A 47 -0.76 -10.01 -7.71
C THR A 47 -1.04 -11.48 -8.01
N THR A 48 -0.19 -12.36 -7.50
CA THR A 48 -0.38 -13.81 -7.61
C THR A 48 -1.41 -14.33 -6.60
N ASP A 49 -1.61 -13.60 -5.50
CA ASP A 49 -2.57 -13.96 -4.47
C ASP A 49 -3.32 -12.71 -4.01
N CYS A 50 -4.55 -12.55 -4.50
CA CYS A 50 -5.37 -11.38 -4.18
C CYS A 50 -5.71 -11.29 -2.68
N PHE A 51 -5.64 -12.38 -1.94
CA PHE A 51 -5.91 -12.38 -0.50
C PHE A 51 -4.86 -11.61 0.30
N GLU A 52 -3.66 -11.44 -0.24
CA GLU A 52 -2.63 -10.62 0.38
C GLU A 52 -3.03 -9.15 0.49
N LEU A 53 -3.95 -8.69 -0.36
CA LEU A 53 -4.44 -7.31 -0.37
C LEU A 53 -5.59 -7.08 0.62
N LEU A 54 -6.12 -8.14 1.22
CA LEU A 54 -7.30 -8.08 2.08
C LEU A 54 -6.89 -7.98 3.56
N SER A 55 -7.68 -7.21 4.33
CA SER A 55 -7.43 -7.06 5.76
C SER A 55 -7.65 -8.38 6.51
N PRO A 56 -7.00 -8.57 7.67
CA PRO A 56 -7.23 -9.76 8.50
C PRO A 56 -8.69 -9.92 8.92
N ARG A 57 -9.39 -8.80 9.13
CA ARG A 57 -10.82 -8.79 9.47
C ARG A 57 -11.66 -9.40 8.35
N PHE A 58 -11.39 -9.00 7.11
CA PHE A 58 -12.11 -9.53 5.94
C PHE A 58 -11.79 -11.00 5.72
N LEU A 59 -10.54 -11.41 5.88
CA LEU A 59 -10.14 -12.81 5.74
C LEU A 59 -10.82 -13.72 6.76
N ARG A 60 -11.00 -13.24 8.00
CA ARG A 60 -11.75 -13.99 9.03
C ARG A 60 -13.21 -14.13 8.64
N PHE A 61 -13.84 -13.09 8.12
CA PHE A 61 -15.21 -13.14 7.61
C PHE A 61 -15.33 -14.16 6.49
N LYS A 62 -14.42 -14.14 5.53
CA LYS A 62 -14.43 -15.06 4.39
C LYS A 62 -14.30 -16.52 4.82
N ARG A 63 -13.54 -16.82 5.87
CA ARG A 63 -13.42 -18.19 6.39
C ARG A 63 -14.71 -18.72 6.98
N GLN A 64 -15.55 -17.84 7.51
CA GLN A 64 -16.82 -18.22 8.12
C GLN A 64 -17.94 -18.42 7.11
N TYR A 65 -17.84 -17.81 5.94
CA TYR A 65 -18.88 -17.81 4.93
C TYR A 65 -18.34 -18.20 3.56
N THR A 66 -19.10 -19.04 2.85
CA THR A 66 -18.79 -19.35 1.46
C THR A 66 -19.35 -18.22 0.58
N ILE A 67 -18.47 -17.49 -0.07
CA ILE A 67 -18.84 -16.36 -0.94
C ILE A 67 -18.21 -16.52 -2.31
N SER A 68 -18.93 -16.11 -3.35
CA SER A 68 -18.41 -16.06 -4.71
C SER A 68 -17.44 -14.90 -4.88
N LEU A 69 -16.67 -14.90 -5.98
CA LEU A 69 -15.77 -13.78 -6.28
C LEU A 69 -16.53 -12.47 -6.43
N ASN A 70 -17.68 -12.47 -7.09
CA ASN A 70 -18.50 -11.26 -7.26
C ASN A 70 -18.99 -10.73 -5.92
N GLU A 71 -19.47 -11.61 -5.03
CA GLU A 71 -19.89 -11.22 -3.68
C GLU A 71 -18.72 -10.64 -2.88
N MET A 72 -17.55 -11.27 -2.99
CA MET A 72 -16.34 -10.78 -2.33
C MET A 72 -16.00 -9.36 -2.78
N ILE A 73 -16.02 -9.11 -4.09
CA ILE A 73 -15.76 -7.78 -4.65
C ILE A 73 -16.77 -6.75 -4.13
N GLN A 74 -18.05 -7.10 -4.13
CA GLN A 74 -19.09 -6.20 -3.63
C GLN A 74 -18.88 -5.84 -2.15
N LEU A 75 -18.54 -6.84 -1.33
CA LEU A 75 -18.29 -6.63 0.10
C LEU A 75 -17.05 -5.76 0.34
N ILE A 76 -15.98 -5.97 -0.41
CA ILE A 76 -14.78 -5.15 -0.30
C ILE A 76 -15.11 -3.69 -0.62
N LEU A 77 -15.87 -3.45 -1.68
CA LEU A 77 -16.22 -2.10 -2.15
C LEU A 77 -17.20 -1.37 -1.24
N GLN A 78 -17.89 -2.06 -0.33
CA GLN A 78 -18.73 -1.40 0.67
C GLN A 78 -17.92 -0.58 1.65
N LYS A 79 -16.75 -1.09 2.08
CA LYS A 79 -15.83 -0.41 2.99
C LYS A 79 -14.38 -0.72 2.58
N PRO A 80 -13.89 -0.14 1.47
CA PRO A 80 -12.54 -0.43 1.00
C PRO A 80 -11.46 -0.10 2.04
N ASP A 81 -11.66 0.97 2.80
CA ASP A 81 -10.76 1.42 3.87
C ASP A 81 -10.57 0.41 4.99
N GLN A 82 -11.57 -0.46 5.24
CA GLN A 82 -11.52 -1.48 6.28
C GLN A 82 -11.18 -2.86 5.73
N ASN A 83 -11.50 -3.13 4.47
CA ASN A 83 -11.39 -4.46 3.87
C ASN A 83 -10.09 -4.67 3.09
N LEU A 84 -9.41 -3.60 2.69
CA LEU A 84 -8.10 -3.66 2.03
C LEU A 84 -6.98 -3.33 3.02
N ARG A 85 -5.79 -3.86 2.76
CA ARG A 85 -4.57 -3.52 3.52
C ARG A 85 -3.99 -2.23 2.97
N LEU A 86 -4.44 -1.11 3.49
CA LEU A 86 -3.98 0.23 3.10
C LEU A 86 -3.01 0.80 4.13
N PRO A 87 -2.08 1.69 3.76
CA PRO A 87 -1.81 2.17 2.40
C PRO A 87 -1.19 1.09 1.51
N LEU A 88 -1.49 1.18 0.21
CA LEU A 88 -1.06 0.20 -0.76
C LEU A 88 -0.37 0.95 -1.91
N ILE A 89 0.76 0.43 -2.39
CA ILE A 89 1.52 1.05 -3.48
C ILE A 89 1.59 0.09 -4.67
N VAL A 90 1.34 0.62 -5.87
CA VAL A 90 1.55 -0.08 -7.13
C VAL A 90 2.80 0.49 -7.79
N CYS A 91 3.76 -0.37 -8.07
CA CYS A 91 5.02 -0.02 -8.71
C CYS A 91 5.44 -1.10 -9.70
N GLN A 92 5.74 -0.72 -10.93
CA GLN A 92 6.19 -1.65 -11.97
C GLN A 92 5.29 -2.89 -12.10
N ASN A 93 3.99 -2.66 -12.13
CA ASN A 93 2.98 -3.70 -12.28
C ASN A 93 2.91 -4.70 -11.11
N HIS A 94 3.46 -4.33 -9.96
CA HIS A 94 3.35 -5.10 -8.72
C HIS A 94 2.62 -4.29 -7.65
N VAL A 95 1.91 -4.98 -6.76
CA VAL A 95 1.15 -4.38 -5.67
C VAL A 95 1.81 -4.71 -4.34
N TYR A 96 2.03 -3.69 -3.52
CA TYR A 96 2.65 -3.82 -2.19
C TYR A 96 1.68 -3.32 -1.14
N PRO A 97 1.02 -4.20 -0.38
CA PRO A 97 0.03 -3.82 0.63
C PRO A 97 0.67 -3.42 1.95
N ALA A 98 -0.10 -2.72 2.77
CA ALA A 98 0.25 -2.36 4.14
C ALA A 98 1.61 -1.66 4.25
N ILE A 99 1.83 -0.65 3.39
CA ILE A 99 3.08 0.09 3.35
C ILE A 99 3.11 1.09 4.50
N GLY A 100 4.08 0.95 5.39
CA GLY A 100 4.34 1.90 6.45
C GLY A 100 5.53 2.79 6.14
N ARG A 101 5.94 3.57 7.16
CA ARG A 101 7.05 4.53 7.05
C ARG A 101 8.37 3.86 6.65
N ASP A 102 8.63 2.66 7.20
CA ASP A 102 9.87 1.96 6.92
C ASP A 102 9.85 1.28 5.55
N GLU A 103 8.71 0.70 5.17
CA GLU A 103 8.55 -0.03 3.92
C GLU A 103 8.58 0.89 2.71
N VAL A 104 8.17 2.16 2.86
CA VAL A 104 8.18 3.13 1.76
C VAL A 104 9.58 3.39 1.21
N ARG A 105 10.61 3.15 1.98
CA ARG A 105 12.00 3.31 1.57
C ARG A 105 12.38 2.41 0.39
N THR A 106 11.68 1.29 0.23
CA THR A 106 11.86 0.38 -0.90
C THR A 106 11.65 1.08 -2.25
N PHE A 107 10.81 2.12 -2.29
CA PHE A 107 10.45 2.84 -3.51
C PHE A 107 11.31 4.07 -3.77
N LEU A 108 12.28 4.34 -2.91
CA LEU A 108 13.20 5.46 -3.10
C LEU A 108 14.26 5.09 -4.14
N PRO A 109 14.82 6.10 -4.87
CA PRO A 109 15.94 5.85 -5.76
C PRO A 109 17.11 5.20 -5.03
N ARG A 110 17.84 4.32 -5.71
CA ARG A 110 18.95 3.57 -5.12
C ARG A 110 19.98 4.49 -4.47
N GLN A 111 20.30 5.61 -5.11
CA GLN A 111 21.25 6.59 -4.58
C GLN A 111 20.81 7.12 -3.22
N VAL A 112 19.52 7.42 -3.07
CA VAL A 112 18.96 7.92 -1.81
C VAL A 112 19.04 6.84 -0.73
N LYS A 113 18.76 5.57 -1.06
CA LYS A 113 18.88 4.46 -0.11
C LYS A 113 20.31 4.32 0.41
N GLU A 114 21.31 4.47 -0.46
CA GLU A 114 22.72 4.41 -0.08
C GLU A 114 23.10 5.55 0.87
N GLU A 115 22.64 6.76 0.58
CA GLU A 115 22.88 7.93 1.44
C GLU A 115 22.25 7.75 2.82
N LEU A 116 21.03 7.25 2.90
CA LEU A 116 20.35 6.98 4.16
C LEU A 116 21.07 5.90 4.96
N PHE A 117 21.56 4.86 4.30
CA PHE A 117 22.32 3.79 4.93
C PHE A 117 23.64 4.32 5.52
N GLN A 118 24.38 5.12 4.75
CA GLN A 118 25.62 5.74 5.22
C GLN A 118 25.38 6.66 6.41
N ALA A 119 24.34 7.48 6.36
CA ALA A 119 23.97 8.36 7.47
C ALA A 119 23.67 7.57 8.75
N SER A 120 22.98 6.43 8.62
CA SER A 120 22.69 5.53 9.73
C SER A 120 23.96 4.94 10.33
N LEU A 121 24.91 4.52 9.48
CA LEU A 121 26.20 4.00 9.93
C LEU A 121 27.02 5.07 10.65
N MET A 122 27.04 6.30 10.14
CA MET A 122 27.74 7.41 10.77
C MET A 122 27.20 7.70 12.17
N LYS A 123 25.88 7.66 12.36
CA LYS A 123 25.26 7.82 13.67
C LYS A 123 25.70 6.73 14.65
N GLN A 124 25.83 5.49 14.20
CA GLN A 124 26.28 4.38 15.05
C GLN A 124 27.73 4.54 15.47
N VAL A 125 28.59 5.08 14.60
CA VAL A 125 30.02 5.27 14.87
C VAL A 125 30.28 6.47 15.77
N THR A 126 29.53 7.56 15.59
CA THR A 126 29.75 8.82 16.32
C THR A 126 28.91 8.94 17.58
N GLY A 127 27.90 8.14 17.70
CA GLY A 127 27.00 8.17 18.84
C GLY A 127 27.30 7.17 19.87
#